data_6646532ebe1d90142051fd7e96b2f015
#
_entry.id   6646532ebe1d90142051fd7e96b2f015
#
_cell.length_a   1.000
_cell.length_b   1.000
_cell.length_c   1.000
_cell.angle_alpha   90.00
_cell.angle_beta   90.00
_cell.angle_gamma   90.00
#
_symmetry.space_group_name_H-M   'P 1'
#
loop_
_entity.id
_entity.type
_entity.pdbx_description
1 polymer ?
#
loop_
_entity_poly.entity_id
_entity_poly.type
_entity_poly.pdbx_seq_one_letter_code
_entity_poly.pdbx_strand_id
1 'polypeptide(L)'
;MTYQEVFQAVKDKFKDADVSHINEKLAFQFNITGEGEGIFYAEVKDGKLSIEPYEYYDRDATFICKADTLLKIMDGKMDPVM
;
A
#
# COMPACT_ATOMS: atom_id res chain seq x y z
N MET A 1 3.60 9.76 12.94
CA MET A 1 2.27 9.18 12.65
C MET A 1 2.14 7.84 13.33
N THR A 2 0.95 7.52 13.79
CA THR A 2 0.67 6.17 14.28
C THR A 2 0.45 5.24 13.08
N TYR A 3 0.50 3.93 13.33
CA TYR A 3 0.21 2.94 12.30
C TYR A 3 -1.18 3.18 11.69
N GLN A 4 -2.19 3.45 12.50
CA GLN A 4 -3.54 3.69 12.01
C GLN A 4 -3.63 4.93 11.13
N GLU A 5 -2.89 5.97 11.45
CA GLU A 5 -2.83 7.16 10.62
C GLU A 5 -2.19 6.87 9.27
N VAL A 6 -1.10 6.09 9.26
CA VAL A 6 -0.44 5.68 8.01
C VAL A 6 -1.38 4.83 7.17
N PHE A 7 -2.01 3.84 7.79
CA PHE A 7 -2.94 2.94 7.11
C PHE A 7 -4.10 3.71 6.49
N GLN A 8 -4.69 4.62 7.25
CA GLN A 8 -5.82 5.43 6.77
C GLN A 8 -5.40 6.36 5.63
N ALA A 9 -4.21 6.97 5.73
CA ALA A 9 -3.69 7.82 4.66
C ALA A 9 -3.52 7.04 3.36
N VAL A 10 -3.03 5.81 3.45
CA VAL A 10 -2.87 4.94 2.27
C VAL A 10 -4.23 4.59 1.68
N LYS A 11 -5.19 4.21 2.52
CA LYS A 11 -6.55 3.91 2.05
C LYS A 11 -7.16 5.11 1.35
N ASP A 12 -7.01 6.29 1.92
CA ASP A 12 -7.59 7.51 1.35
C ASP A 12 -6.99 7.84 -0.02
N LYS A 13 -5.70 7.58 -0.20
CA LYS A 13 -5.05 7.84 -1.49
C LYS A 13 -5.50 6.88 -2.57
N PHE A 14 -5.87 5.66 -2.20
CA PHE A 14 -6.29 4.64 -3.15
C PHE A 14 -7.81 4.56 -3.35
N LYS A 15 -8.60 5.24 -2.53
CA LYS A 15 -10.05 5.08 -2.59
C LYS A 15 -10.67 5.44 -3.94
N ASP A 16 -10.05 6.37 -4.66
CA ASP A 16 -10.53 6.80 -5.97
C ASP A 16 -9.74 6.17 -7.12
N ALA A 17 -8.85 5.23 -6.82
CA ALA A 17 -8.05 4.57 -7.84
C ALA A 17 -8.93 3.66 -8.69
N ASP A 18 -8.82 3.80 -10.01
CA ASP A 18 -9.53 2.93 -10.94
C ASP A 18 -8.62 1.77 -11.32
N VAL A 19 -8.95 0.59 -10.81
CA VAL A 19 -8.21 -0.64 -11.11
C VAL A 19 -9.05 -1.62 -11.95
N SER A 20 -10.18 -1.16 -12.47
CA SER A 20 -11.10 -2.03 -13.23
C SER A 20 -10.47 -2.61 -14.50
N HIS A 21 -9.43 -1.97 -15.02
CA HIS A 21 -8.71 -2.45 -16.21
C HIS A 21 -7.69 -3.55 -15.89
N ILE A 22 -7.45 -3.84 -14.60
CA ILE A 22 -6.49 -4.86 -14.20
C ILE A 22 -7.21 -6.20 -14.13
N ASN A 23 -6.81 -7.13 -14.99
CA ASN A 23 -7.46 -8.43 -15.09
C ASN A 23 -6.81 -9.50 -14.23
N GLU A 24 -5.63 -9.21 -13.71
CA GLU A 24 -4.87 -10.15 -12.89
C GLU A 24 -5.03 -9.82 -11.41
N LYS A 25 -4.88 -10.85 -10.58
CA LYS A 25 -4.76 -10.64 -9.14
C LYS A 25 -3.37 -10.13 -8.83
N LEU A 26 -3.28 -8.98 -8.19
CA LEU A 26 -2.02 -8.40 -7.73
C LEU A 26 -2.12 -8.13 -6.24
N ALA A 27 -1.10 -8.50 -5.49
CA ALA A 27 -1.08 -8.30 -4.06
C ALA A 27 0.29 -7.80 -3.62
N PHE A 28 0.28 -6.71 -2.87
CA PHE A 28 1.50 -6.08 -2.36
C PHE A 28 1.39 -5.91 -0.86
N GLN A 29 2.43 -6.33 -0.15
CA GLN A 29 2.50 -6.12 1.29
C GLN A 29 3.44 -4.96 1.58
N PHE A 30 3.05 -4.13 2.53
CA PHE A 30 3.85 -2.97 2.95
C PHE A 30 4.27 -3.17 4.40
N ASN A 31 5.57 -3.21 4.62
CA ASN A 31 6.15 -3.28 5.95
C ASN A 31 6.68 -1.89 6.28
N ILE A 32 5.98 -1.19 7.14
CA ILE A 32 6.36 0.17 7.54
C ILE A 32 7.32 0.08 8.72
N THR A 33 8.47 0.74 8.61
CA THR A 33 9.49 0.75 9.66
C THR A 33 9.55 2.11 10.33
N GLY A 34 10.05 2.13 11.57
CA GLY A 34 10.19 3.36 12.34
C GLY A 34 8.86 3.82 12.92
N GLU A 35 8.64 5.13 12.93
CA GLU A 35 7.39 5.69 13.45
C GLU A 35 6.20 5.23 12.61
N GLY A 36 5.18 4.73 13.27
CA GLY A 36 4.00 4.19 12.60
C GLY A 36 4.20 2.79 12.07
N GLU A 37 5.18 2.05 12.58
CA GLU A 37 5.51 0.72 12.10
C GLU A 37 4.33 -0.24 12.13
N GLY A 38 4.32 -1.17 11.17
CA GLY A 38 3.28 -2.16 11.06
C GLY A 38 3.24 -2.73 9.65
N ILE A 39 2.30 -3.64 9.45
CA ILE A 39 2.14 -4.35 8.19
C ILE A 39 0.71 -4.18 7.69
N PHE A 40 0.56 -3.94 6.40
CA PHE A 40 -0.74 -4.00 5.73
C PHE A 40 -0.52 -4.44 4.29
N TYR A 41 -1.60 -4.80 3.60
CA TYR A 41 -1.49 -5.19 2.20
C TYR A 41 -2.53 -4.48 1.35
N ALA A 42 -2.22 -4.38 0.06
CA ALA A 42 -3.15 -3.91 -0.97
C ALA A 42 -3.30 -5.02 -1.99
N GLU A 43 -4.54 -5.39 -2.29
CA GLU A 43 -4.84 -6.44 -3.26
C GLU A 43 -5.79 -5.92 -4.32
N VAL A 44 -5.46 -6.20 -5.58
CA VAL A 44 -6.38 -5.98 -6.70
C VAL A 44 -6.86 -7.35 -7.17
N LYS A 45 -8.18 -7.54 -7.17
CA LYS A 45 -8.80 -8.78 -7.61
C LYS A 45 -10.16 -8.47 -8.22
N ASP A 46 -10.42 -9.02 -9.39
CA ASP A 46 -11.69 -8.84 -10.10
C ASP A 46 -12.02 -7.36 -10.33
N GLY A 47 -10.99 -6.55 -10.60
CA GLY A 47 -11.15 -5.12 -10.83
C GLY A 47 -11.43 -4.30 -9.58
N LYS A 48 -11.23 -4.87 -8.41
CA LYS A 48 -11.47 -4.20 -7.13
C LYS A 48 -10.21 -4.15 -6.30
N LEU A 49 -10.02 -3.02 -5.61
CA LEU A 49 -8.87 -2.82 -4.72
C LEU A 49 -9.33 -2.97 -3.27
N SER A 50 -8.59 -3.77 -2.52
CA SER A 50 -8.79 -3.95 -1.08
C SER A 50 -7.50 -3.64 -0.35
N ILE A 51 -7.60 -2.88 0.75
CA ILE A 51 -6.44 -2.57 1.59
C ILE A 51 -6.82 -2.98 3.02
N GLU A 52 -6.07 -3.93 3.59
CA GLU A 52 -6.39 -4.50 4.88
C GLU A 52 -5.16 -4.53 5.79
N PRO A 53 -5.34 -4.41 7.10
CA PRO A 53 -4.21 -4.30 8.04
C PRO A 53 -3.65 -5.66 8.45
N TYR A 54 -3.42 -6.54 7.50
CA TYR A 54 -2.95 -7.90 7.75
C TYR A 54 -1.76 -8.24 6.88
N GLU A 55 -1.07 -9.30 7.25
CA GLU A 55 -0.05 -9.94 6.42
C GLU A 55 -0.73 -10.77 5.33
N TYR A 56 -0.17 -10.78 4.14
CA TYR A 56 -0.75 -11.50 3.00
C TYR A 56 0.28 -12.47 2.43
N TYR A 57 0.02 -13.75 2.57
CA TYR A 57 0.99 -14.79 2.16
C TYR A 57 1.17 -14.90 0.65
N ASP A 58 0.12 -14.71 -0.12
CA ASP A 58 0.17 -14.84 -1.58
C ASP A 58 0.56 -13.54 -2.26
N ARG A 59 1.33 -12.71 -1.59
CA ARG A 59 1.75 -11.43 -2.13
C ARG A 59 2.74 -11.60 -3.27
N ASP A 60 2.64 -10.72 -4.25
CA ASP A 60 3.56 -10.67 -5.41
C ASP A 60 4.84 -9.93 -5.08
N ALA A 61 4.77 -8.99 -4.15
CA ALA A 61 5.93 -8.21 -3.72
C ALA A 61 5.73 -7.69 -2.31
N THR A 62 6.84 -7.38 -1.65
CA THR A 62 6.83 -6.75 -0.33
C THR A 62 7.67 -5.49 -0.41
N PHE A 63 7.11 -4.39 0.07
CA PHE A 63 7.80 -3.11 0.17
C PHE A 63 8.11 -2.82 1.62
N ILE A 64 9.37 -2.55 1.90
CA ILE A 64 9.84 -2.21 3.25
C ILE A 64 10.33 -0.78 3.21
N CYS A 65 9.68 0.11 3.93
CA CYS A 65 10.03 1.53 3.89
C CYS A 65 9.47 2.25 5.11
N LYS A 66 9.91 3.51 5.28
CA LYS A 66 9.34 4.39 6.29
C LYS A 66 8.03 4.97 5.78
N ALA A 67 7.14 5.36 6.72
CA ALA A 67 5.86 5.94 6.36
C ALA A 67 6.02 7.18 5.49
N ASP A 68 6.92 8.08 5.83
CA ASP A 68 7.16 9.29 5.04
C ASP A 68 7.56 8.96 3.61
N THR A 69 8.42 7.97 3.44
CA THR A 69 8.87 7.55 2.11
C THR A 69 7.71 7.05 1.28
N LEU A 70 6.88 6.18 1.87
CA LEU A 70 5.73 5.63 1.17
C LEU A 70 4.76 6.73 0.74
N LEU A 71 4.44 7.65 1.65
CA LEU A 71 3.50 8.72 1.34
C LEU A 71 4.03 9.66 0.27
N LYS A 72 5.33 9.93 0.26
CA LYS A 72 5.96 10.75 -0.80
C LYS A 72 5.88 10.07 -2.16
N ILE A 73 6.09 8.76 -2.20
CA ILE A 73 5.96 7.98 -3.45
C ILE A 73 4.53 8.07 -3.95
N MET A 74 3.55 7.90 -3.07
CA MET A 74 2.14 7.93 -3.44
C MET A 74 1.68 9.31 -3.89
N ASP A 75 2.29 10.37 -3.38
CA ASP A 75 2.01 11.74 -3.80
C ASP A 75 2.74 12.13 -5.08
N GLY A 76 3.54 11.25 -5.64
CA GLY A 76 4.31 11.53 -6.84
C GLY A 76 5.51 12.44 -6.59
N LYS A 77 5.90 12.62 -5.33
CA LYS A 77 7.02 13.49 -4.97
C LYS A 77 8.36 12.77 -4.94
N MET A 78 8.33 11.43 -5.04
CA MET A 78 9.52 10.61 -5.02
C MET A 78 9.32 9.45 -5.98
N ASP A 79 10.32 9.18 -6.80
CA ASP A 79 10.28 8.05 -7.73
C ASP A 79 10.76 6.80 -7.00
N PRO A 80 9.95 5.74 -6.88
CA PRO A 80 10.34 4.53 -6.17
C PRO A 80 11.44 3.72 -6.86
N VAL A 81 11.71 4.02 -8.11
CA VAL A 81 12.74 3.32 -8.90
C VAL A 81 14.13 3.90 -8.70
N MET A 82 14.22 5.04 -8.14
CA MET A 82 15.50 5.71 -7.92
C MET A 82 16.30 5.14 -6.78
#